data_bd89215317c27882170c8a3bec185504
#
_entry.id   bd89215317c27882170c8a3bec185504
#
_cell.length_a   1.000
_cell.length_b   1.000
_cell.length_c   1.000
_cell.angle_alpha   90.00
_cell.angle_beta   90.00
_cell.angle_gamma   90.00
#
_symmetry.space_group_name_H-M   'P 1'
#
loop_
_entity.id
_entity.type
_entity.pdbx_description
1 polymer ?
#
loop_
_entity_poly.entity_id
_entity_poly.type
_entity_poly.pdbx_seq_one_letter_code
_entity_poly.pdbx_strand_id
1 'polypeptide(L)'
;MYVPEMASPIAVEVQRFVEQVATLRMECPWDAEQTHTSLRPHLIEEAYEVLEALDAYNEETGEGSEHLEEELGDLLFQVVFHARIAADDGRFDLADVARGIHDKLRGRHPHVFPEPGGSPAVAADADAVISNWDRIKSEEKGRSSSLDGIPPALPALAMAQKMIRRARGTGVVPDVGPVEPAMSRDGVDNDLGDVLMALVSWAADNGVDAEDALRGAVGRYSGLVRAVEGLAAAEGIDLAVADEATRARYRQQADGSVGSRETGSP
;
A
#
# COMPACT_ATOMS: atom_id res chain seq x y z
N MET A 1 -21.59 -22.01 39.81
CA MET A 1 -20.11 -22.18 39.80
C MET A 1 -19.63 -21.71 38.43
N TYR A 2 -19.09 -20.48 38.33
CA TYR A 2 -18.56 -19.93 37.07
C TYR A 2 -17.24 -20.65 36.80
N VAL A 3 -17.21 -21.44 35.73
CA VAL A 3 -15.96 -21.98 35.19
C VAL A 3 -15.40 -20.90 34.26
N PRO A 4 -14.26 -20.28 34.56
CA PRO A 4 -13.68 -19.33 33.64
C PRO A 4 -13.37 -20.07 32.33
N GLU A 5 -13.90 -19.55 31.23
CA GLU A 5 -13.56 -20.01 29.86
C GLU A 5 -12.05 -19.91 29.73
N MET A 6 -11.38 -21.05 29.52
CA MET A 6 -9.93 -21.07 29.36
C MET A 6 -9.58 -20.24 28.13
N ALA A 7 -8.69 -19.27 28.29
CA ALA A 7 -8.19 -18.46 27.18
C ALA A 7 -7.67 -19.39 26.07
N SER A 8 -7.92 -19.04 24.79
CA SER A 8 -7.42 -19.84 23.67
C SER A 8 -5.88 -19.89 23.70
N PRO A 9 -5.26 -20.99 23.24
CA PRO A 9 -3.79 -21.08 23.17
C PRO A 9 -3.16 -19.87 22.47
N ILE A 10 -3.79 -19.36 21.42
CA ILE A 10 -3.35 -18.14 20.71
C ILE A 10 -3.33 -16.93 21.65
N ALA A 11 -4.40 -16.74 22.44
CA ALA A 11 -4.45 -15.61 23.36
C ALA A 11 -3.36 -15.68 24.44
N VAL A 12 -3.05 -16.88 24.91
CA VAL A 12 -1.99 -17.12 25.90
C VAL A 12 -0.62 -16.79 25.32
N GLU A 13 -0.30 -17.28 24.12
CA GLU A 13 1.01 -17.04 23.52
C GLU A 13 1.20 -15.59 23.10
N VAL A 14 0.18 -14.95 22.53
CA VAL A 14 0.24 -13.52 22.21
C VAL A 14 0.44 -12.67 23.49
N GLN A 15 -0.26 -13.00 24.58
CA GLN A 15 -0.08 -12.30 25.86
C GLN A 15 1.35 -12.46 26.41
N ARG A 16 1.89 -13.68 26.38
CA ARG A 16 3.29 -13.94 26.81
C ARG A 16 4.30 -13.16 26.00
N PHE A 17 4.09 -13.09 24.70
CA PHE A 17 4.95 -12.35 23.79
C PHE A 17 4.92 -10.84 24.10
N VAL A 18 3.75 -10.26 24.30
CA VAL A 18 3.58 -8.85 24.69
C VAL A 18 4.31 -8.55 26.02
N GLU A 19 4.18 -9.44 27.02
CA GLU A 19 4.87 -9.33 28.31
C GLU A 19 6.38 -9.43 28.15
N GLN A 20 6.87 -10.31 27.28
CA GLN A 20 8.29 -10.44 26.97
C GLN A 20 8.84 -9.15 26.34
N VAL A 21 8.16 -8.58 25.34
CA VAL A 21 8.57 -7.31 24.71
C VAL A 21 8.57 -6.17 25.74
N ALA A 22 7.59 -6.13 26.64
CA ALA A 22 7.58 -5.15 27.73
C ALA A 22 8.80 -5.31 28.67
N THR A 23 9.21 -6.54 28.96
CA THR A 23 10.39 -6.83 29.78
C THR A 23 11.67 -6.41 29.05
N LEU A 24 11.82 -6.76 27.77
CA LEU A 24 12.96 -6.34 26.95
C LEU A 24 13.08 -4.82 26.91
N ARG A 25 11.97 -4.11 26.72
CA ARG A 25 11.93 -2.64 26.73
C ARG A 25 12.44 -2.02 28.02
N MET A 26 12.25 -2.68 29.17
CA MET A 26 12.69 -2.20 30.48
C MET A 26 14.12 -2.62 30.84
N GLU A 27 14.54 -3.83 30.45
CA GLU A 27 15.75 -4.45 30.96
C GLU A 27 16.88 -4.55 29.96
N CYS A 28 16.60 -4.58 28.65
CA CYS A 28 17.62 -4.63 27.61
C CYS A 28 18.08 -3.21 27.25
N PRO A 29 19.36 -2.87 27.41
CA PRO A 29 19.87 -1.52 27.09
C PRO A 29 19.60 -1.08 25.65
N TRP A 30 19.68 -2.01 24.69
CA TRP A 30 19.44 -1.71 23.29
C TRP A 30 17.94 -1.43 23.05
N ASP A 31 17.05 -2.29 23.52
CA ASP A 31 15.61 -2.11 23.35
C ASP A 31 15.11 -0.84 24.05
N ALA A 32 15.65 -0.50 25.23
CA ALA A 32 15.31 0.69 25.99
C ALA A 32 15.56 2.01 25.24
N GLU A 33 16.56 2.05 24.35
CA GLU A 33 16.94 3.23 23.57
C GLU A 33 16.14 3.38 22.26
N GLN A 34 15.41 2.33 21.83
CA GLN A 34 14.74 2.37 20.53
C GLN A 34 13.58 3.38 20.50
N THR A 35 13.40 3.96 19.34
CA THR A 35 12.31 4.89 19.01
C THR A 35 11.58 4.42 17.76
N HIS A 36 10.39 4.96 17.47
CA HIS A 36 9.72 4.72 16.20
C HIS A 36 10.60 4.99 14.97
N THR A 37 11.50 5.98 15.07
CA THR A 37 12.40 6.36 13.96
C THR A 37 13.58 5.41 13.84
N SER A 38 14.21 5.00 14.96
CA SER A 38 15.35 4.09 14.93
C SER A 38 14.98 2.69 14.41
N LEU A 39 13.73 2.24 14.62
CA LEU A 39 13.24 0.95 14.16
C LEU A 39 12.78 0.94 12.68
N ARG A 40 12.75 2.08 11.99
CA ARG A 40 12.35 2.12 10.56
C ARG A 40 13.18 1.23 9.64
N PRO A 41 14.53 1.18 9.75
CA PRO A 41 15.32 0.26 8.93
C PRO A 41 14.93 -1.21 9.18
N HIS A 42 14.80 -1.62 10.44
CA HIS A 42 14.42 -2.98 10.81
C HIS A 42 13.04 -3.37 10.27
N LEU A 43 12.03 -2.52 10.41
CA LEU A 43 10.71 -2.78 9.84
C LEU A 43 10.75 -3.00 8.31
N ILE A 44 11.66 -2.31 7.59
CA ILE A 44 11.83 -2.51 6.15
C ILE A 44 12.53 -3.84 5.89
N GLU A 45 13.56 -4.17 6.65
CA GLU A 45 14.32 -5.43 6.59
C GLU A 45 13.38 -6.61 6.77
N GLU A 46 12.66 -6.71 7.90
CA GLU A 46 11.70 -7.78 8.17
C GLU A 46 10.61 -7.90 7.08
N ALA A 47 10.15 -6.76 6.53
CA ALA A 47 9.17 -6.81 5.44
C ALA A 47 9.73 -7.44 4.16
N TYR A 48 11.02 -7.27 3.87
CA TYR A 48 11.68 -7.90 2.71
C TYR A 48 12.03 -9.36 2.99
N GLU A 49 12.40 -9.73 4.22
CA GLU A 49 12.65 -11.13 4.61
C GLU A 49 11.37 -11.97 4.55
N VAL A 50 10.22 -11.42 4.96
CA VAL A 50 8.92 -12.05 4.70
C VAL A 50 8.66 -12.25 3.20
N LEU A 51 9.01 -11.28 2.35
CA LEU A 51 8.85 -11.45 0.89
C LEU A 51 9.76 -12.55 0.34
N GLU A 52 11.02 -12.64 0.79
CA GLU A 52 11.95 -13.70 0.42
C GLU A 52 11.43 -15.07 0.86
N ALA A 53 10.91 -15.18 2.09
CA ALA A 53 10.31 -16.41 2.59
C ALA A 53 9.06 -16.81 1.79
N LEU A 54 8.22 -15.85 1.36
CA LEU A 54 7.08 -16.10 0.48
C LEU A 54 7.49 -16.57 -0.91
N ASP A 55 8.57 -16.01 -1.48
CA ASP A 55 9.12 -16.43 -2.78
C ASP A 55 9.67 -17.87 -2.73
N ALA A 56 10.18 -18.29 -1.57
CA ALA A 56 10.68 -19.64 -1.35
C ALA A 56 9.59 -20.65 -0.92
N TYR A 57 8.41 -20.17 -0.52
CA TYR A 57 7.32 -21.01 -0.02
C TYR A 57 6.60 -21.74 -1.15
N ASN A 58 6.47 -23.04 -1.02
CA ASN A 58 5.71 -23.88 -1.96
C ASN A 58 4.29 -24.15 -1.42
N GLU A 59 3.28 -23.51 -2.03
CA GLU A 59 1.87 -23.62 -1.63
C GLU A 59 1.31 -25.06 -1.73
N GLU A 60 1.84 -25.89 -2.64
CA GLU A 60 1.33 -27.25 -2.84
C GLU A 60 1.90 -28.23 -1.81
N THR A 61 3.19 -28.08 -1.45
CA THR A 61 3.90 -29.01 -0.57
C THR A 61 4.06 -28.51 0.87
N GLY A 62 3.94 -27.20 1.08
CA GLY A 62 4.25 -26.54 2.35
C GLY A 62 5.74 -26.43 2.64
N GLU A 63 6.61 -26.70 1.68
CA GLU A 63 8.05 -26.49 1.81
C GLU A 63 8.35 -25.01 2.02
N GLY A 64 9.23 -24.67 2.95
CA GLY A 64 9.54 -23.29 3.34
C GLY A 64 8.63 -22.72 4.45
N SER A 65 7.65 -23.50 4.98
CA SER A 65 6.72 -23.01 6.02
C SER A 65 7.41 -22.60 7.31
N GLU A 66 8.48 -23.27 7.72
CA GLU A 66 9.24 -22.93 8.93
C GLU A 66 9.93 -21.57 8.81
N HIS A 67 10.52 -21.29 7.65
CA HIS A 67 11.13 -19.99 7.37
C HIS A 67 10.09 -18.87 7.32
N LEU A 68 8.97 -19.08 6.64
CA LEU A 68 7.87 -18.11 6.61
C LEU A 68 7.27 -17.85 8.01
N GLU A 69 7.19 -18.87 8.86
CA GLU A 69 6.75 -18.73 10.26
C GLU A 69 7.72 -17.84 11.05
N GLU A 70 9.04 -18.03 10.89
CA GLU A 70 10.09 -17.24 11.52
C GLU A 70 9.96 -15.76 11.12
N GLU A 71 9.96 -15.44 9.83
CA GLU A 71 9.93 -14.06 9.34
C GLU A 71 8.61 -13.34 9.67
N LEU A 72 7.49 -14.05 9.69
CA LEU A 72 6.22 -13.50 10.18
C LEU A 72 6.29 -13.19 11.68
N GLY A 73 7.08 -13.95 12.45
CA GLY A 73 7.36 -13.69 13.86
C GLY A 73 8.12 -12.37 14.05
N ASP A 74 9.16 -12.13 13.26
CA ASP A 74 9.99 -10.94 13.32
C ASP A 74 9.21 -9.69 12.87
N LEU A 75 8.41 -9.80 11.83
CA LEU A 75 7.49 -8.72 11.44
C LEU A 75 6.44 -8.43 12.52
N LEU A 76 5.91 -9.46 13.19
CA LEU A 76 4.99 -9.29 14.33
C LEU A 76 5.70 -8.59 15.50
N PHE A 77 6.97 -8.91 15.76
CA PHE A 77 7.78 -8.24 16.77
C PHE A 77 7.86 -6.74 16.51
N GLN A 78 8.08 -6.29 15.28
CA GLN A 78 8.08 -4.87 14.94
C GLN A 78 6.75 -4.20 15.31
N VAL A 79 5.60 -4.84 15.04
CA VAL A 79 4.28 -4.30 15.37
C VAL A 79 4.11 -4.17 16.88
N VAL A 80 4.43 -5.21 17.65
CA VAL A 80 4.31 -5.23 19.11
C VAL A 80 5.25 -4.22 19.75
N PHE A 81 6.48 -4.11 19.25
CA PHE A 81 7.47 -3.18 19.76
C PHE A 81 7.06 -1.71 19.52
N HIS A 82 6.59 -1.38 18.33
CA HIS A 82 6.04 -0.05 18.06
C HIS A 82 4.83 0.28 18.96
N ALA A 83 3.93 -0.68 19.20
CA ALA A 83 2.81 -0.51 20.11
C ALA A 83 3.27 -0.32 21.57
N ARG A 84 4.33 -1.00 21.98
CA ARG A 84 4.95 -0.84 23.29
C ARG A 84 5.54 0.57 23.48
N ILE A 85 6.31 1.07 22.52
CA ILE A 85 6.87 2.43 22.55
C ILE A 85 5.73 3.46 22.68
N ALA A 86 4.65 3.29 21.91
CA ALA A 86 3.50 4.20 22.00
C ALA A 86 2.77 4.13 23.34
N ALA A 87 2.70 2.95 23.95
CA ALA A 87 2.12 2.76 25.28
C ALA A 87 2.96 3.41 26.39
N ASP A 88 4.30 3.37 26.29
CA ASP A 88 5.22 4.07 27.19
C ASP A 88 4.98 5.59 27.17
N ASP A 89 4.63 6.14 26.00
CA ASP A 89 4.26 7.56 25.81
C ASP A 89 2.78 7.86 26.19
N GLY A 90 2.00 6.87 26.61
CA GLY A 90 0.58 7.02 26.96
C GLY A 90 -0.32 7.36 25.77
N ARG A 91 0.05 6.95 24.54
CA ARG A 91 -0.68 7.29 23.28
C ARG A 91 -1.67 6.21 22.89
N PHE A 92 -1.21 5.00 22.63
CA PHE A 92 -2.01 3.81 22.29
C PHE A 92 -1.20 2.55 22.61
N ASP A 93 -1.89 1.42 22.72
CA ASP A 93 -1.28 0.11 22.94
C ASP A 93 -1.64 -0.91 21.85
N LEU A 94 -1.18 -2.15 22.00
CA LEU A 94 -1.46 -3.22 21.03
C LEU A 94 -2.96 -3.55 20.96
N ALA A 95 -3.71 -3.40 22.04
CA ALA A 95 -5.16 -3.65 22.04
C ALA A 95 -5.88 -2.59 21.19
N ASP A 96 -5.43 -1.34 21.20
CA ASP A 96 -5.95 -0.28 20.34
C ASP A 96 -5.64 -0.54 18.86
N VAL A 97 -4.42 -1.01 18.56
CA VAL A 97 -4.02 -1.42 17.19
C VAL A 97 -4.91 -2.55 16.69
N ALA A 98 -5.09 -3.60 17.50
CA ALA A 98 -5.92 -4.76 17.15
C ALA A 98 -7.40 -4.36 16.98
N ARG A 99 -7.94 -3.54 17.89
CA ARG A 99 -9.32 -3.03 17.80
C ARG A 99 -9.51 -2.19 16.54
N GLY A 100 -8.58 -1.28 16.25
CA GLY A 100 -8.65 -0.41 15.08
C GLY A 100 -8.67 -1.18 13.76
N ILE A 101 -7.87 -2.23 13.61
CA ILE A 101 -7.90 -3.07 12.40
C ILE A 101 -9.14 -3.96 12.36
N HIS A 102 -9.58 -4.52 13.49
CA HIS A 102 -10.80 -5.31 13.58
C HIS A 102 -12.02 -4.51 13.09
N ASP A 103 -12.24 -3.33 13.64
CA ASP A 103 -13.36 -2.47 13.29
C ASP A 103 -13.33 -2.04 11.81
N LYS A 104 -12.14 -1.70 11.33
CA LYS A 104 -11.91 -1.37 9.92
C LYS A 104 -12.24 -2.52 8.98
N LEU A 105 -11.82 -3.73 9.30
CA LEU A 105 -12.10 -4.92 8.49
C LEU A 105 -13.61 -5.23 8.48
N ARG A 106 -14.28 -5.16 9.62
CA ARG A 106 -15.74 -5.36 9.70
C ARG A 106 -16.49 -4.32 8.86
N GLY A 107 -16.18 -3.04 9.01
CA GLY A 107 -16.83 -1.97 8.27
C GLY A 107 -16.65 -2.07 6.74
N ARG A 108 -15.51 -2.62 6.30
CA ARG A 108 -15.22 -2.74 4.86
C ARG A 108 -15.63 -4.08 4.23
N HIS A 109 -16.19 -5.00 5.03
CA HIS A 109 -16.73 -6.28 4.54
C HIS A 109 -18.20 -6.44 4.93
N PRO A 110 -19.10 -5.54 4.51
CA PRO A 110 -20.52 -5.64 4.86
C PRO A 110 -21.22 -6.87 4.27
N HIS A 111 -20.60 -7.51 3.27
CA HIS A 111 -21.04 -8.78 2.72
C HIS A 111 -20.75 -9.99 3.63
N VAL A 112 -19.78 -9.87 4.55
CA VAL A 112 -19.44 -10.89 5.56
C VAL A 112 -19.98 -10.50 6.93
N PHE A 113 -19.90 -9.21 7.28
CA PHE A 113 -20.28 -8.66 8.56
C PHE A 113 -21.37 -7.58 8.37
N PRO A 114 -22.63 -7.97 8.15
CA PRO A 114 -23.72 -7.01 8.01
C PRO A 114 -23.97 -6.26 9.31
N GLU A 115 -24.58 -5.06 9.20
CA GLU A 115 -25.10 -4.34 10.36
C GLU A 115 -26.13 -5.18 11.13
N PRO A 116 -26.27 -5.01 12.44
CA PRO A 116 -27.24 -5.74 13.24
C PRO A 116 -28.66 -5.58 12.69
N GLY A 117 -29.28 -6.70 12.27
CA GLY A 117 -30.61 -6.74 11.66
C GLY A 117 -30.64 -6.45 10.15
N GLY A 118 -29.49 -6.20 9.52
CA GLY A 118 -29.35 -6.07 8.08
C GLY A 118 -29.12 -7.41 7.36
N SER A 119 -29.42 -7.44 6.07
CA SER A 119 -29.01 -8.56 5.21
C SER A 119 -27.58 -8.33 4.73
N PRO A 120 -26.77 -9.43 4.55
CA PRO A 120 -25.46 -9.29 3.94
C PRO A 120 -25.54 -8.61 2.58
N ALA A 121 -24.66 -7.66 2.31
CA ALA A 121 -24.52 -7.08 0.98
C ALA A 121 -24.07 -8.18 0.01
N VAL A 122 -24.71 -8.26 -1.15
CA VAL A 122 -24.32 -9.27 -2.16
C VAL A 122 -23.06 -8.76 -2.87
N ALA A 123 -21.94 -9.46 -2.68
CA ALA A 123 -20.76 -9.27 -3.53
C ALA A 123 -20.85 -10.27 -4.69
N ALA A 124 -20.85 -9.79 -5.91
CA ALA A 124 -20.99 -10.65 -7.10
C ALA A 124 -19.71 -11.47 -7.34
N ASP A 125 -18.53 -10.89 -7.09
CA ASP A 125 -17.22 -11.46 -7.29
C ASP A 125 -16.14 -10.68 -6.50
N ALA A 126 -14.87 -11.09 -6.63
CA ALA A 126 -13.73 -10.47 -5.97
C ALA A 126 -13.51 -9.00 -6.41
N ASP A 127 -13.76 -8.69 -7.68
CA ASP A 127 -13.59 -7.33 -8.21
C ASP A 127 -14.61 -6.38 -7.62
N ALA A 128 -15.86 -6.82 -7.42
CA ALA A 128 -16.89 -6.07 -6.73
C ALA A 128 -16.51 -5.80 -5.25
N VAL A 129 -15.89 -6.75 -4.57
CA VAL A 129 -15.37 -6.58 -3.20
C VAL A 129 -14.27 -5.51 -3.17
N ILE A 130 -13.30 -5.58 -4.09
CA ILE A 130 -12.18 -4.63 -4.18
C ILE A 130 -12.70 -3.22 -4.47
N SER A 131 -13.62 -3.08 -5.42
CA SER A 131 -14.22 -1.79 -5.80
C SER A 131 -14.99 -1.17 -4.63
N ASN A 132 -15.78 -1.97 -3.91
CA ASN A 132 -16.52 -1.50 -2.74
C ASN A 132 -15.58 -1.10 -1.59
N TRP A 133 -14.50 -1.86 -1.37
CA TRP A 133 -13.47 -1.52 -0.40
C TRP A 133 -12.82 -0.17 -0.68
N ASP A 134 -12.40 0.08 -1.94
CA ASP A 134 -11.76 1.35 -2.31
C ASP A 134 -12.74 2.53 -2.21
N ARG A 135 -14.03 2.34 -2.52
CA ARG A 135 -15.09 3.35 -2.33
C ARG A 135 -15.27 3.67 -0.84
N ILE A 136 -15.50 2.69 0.01
CA ILE A 136 -15.69 2.89 1.46
C ILE A 136 -14.46 3.60 2.06
N LYS A 137 -13.26 3.17 1.70
CA LYS A 137 -12.01 3.79 2.15
C LYS A 137 -11.84 5.23 1.69
N SER A 138 -12.37 5.60 0.53
CA SER A 138 -12.35 6.97 0.02
C SER A 138 -13.31 7.86 0.79
N GLU A 139 -14.54 7.38 1.03
CA GLU A 139 -15.57 8.07 1.81
C GLU A 139 -15.14 8.31 3.26
N GLU A 140 -14.62 7.27 3.95
CA GLU A 140 -14.12 7.37 5.34
C GLU A 140 -13.03 8.45 5.53
N LYS A 141 -12.19 8.66 4.50
CA LYS A 141 -11.02 9.55 4.60
C LYS A 141 -11.21 10.91 3.96
N GLY A 142 -12.37 11.21 3.38
CA GLY A 142 -12.66 12.49 2.72
C GLY A 142 -11.62 12.84 1.66
N ARG A 143 -11.23 11.87 0.82
CA ARG A 143 -10.16 12.05 -0.17
C ARG A 143 -10.59 13.01 -1.27
N SER A 144 -9.69 13.91 -1.62
CA SER A 144 -9.87 14.89 -2.71
C SER A 144 -9.29 14.42 -4.04
N SER A 145 -8.37 13.44 -4.01
CA SER A 145 -7.76 12.83 -5.19
C SER A 145 -7.79 11.30 -5.10
N SER A 146 -7.92 10.62 -6.24
CA SER A 146 -7.76 9.16 -6.36
C SER A 146 -6.40 8.69 -5.83
N LEU A 147 -5.38 9.56 -5.85
CA LEU A 147 -4.02 9.26 -5.40
C LEU A 147 -3.80 9.44 -3.89
N ASP A 148 -4.77 10.03 -3.16
CA ASP A 148 -4.62 10.27 -1.73
C ASP A 148 -4.47 8.97 -0.93
N GLY A 149 -3.49 9.00 0.01
CA GLY A 149 -3.17 7.87 0.89
C GLY A 149 -2.41 6.73 0.20
N ILE A 150 -1.74 7.00 -0.93
CA ILE A 150 -0.65 6.17 -1.43
C ILE A 150 0.61 6.59 -0.68
N PRO A 151 1.28 5.67 0.04
CA PRO A 151 2.49 6.02 0.78
C PRO A 151 3.60 6.48 -0.17
N PRO A 152 4.23 7.64 0.06
CA PRO A 152 5.30 8.15 -0.83
C PRO A 152 6.61 7.36 -0.71
N ALA A 153 6.74 6.54 0.33
CA ALA A 153 7.92 5.71 0.57
C ALA A 153 7.81 4.30 -0.04
N LEU A 154 6.74 3.99 -0.78
CA LEU A 154 6.68 2.73 -1.53
C LEU A 154 7.81 2.66 -2.56
N PRO A 155 8.34 1.46 -2.86
CA PRO A 155 9.19 1.24 -4.02
C PRO A 155 8.53 1.80 -5.28
N ALA A 156 9.32 2.42 -6.18
CA ALA A 156 8.76 3.24 -7.25
C ALA A 156 7.89 2.44 -8.22
N LEU A 157 8.27 1.22 -8.55
CA LEU A 157 7.45 0.35 -9.42
C LEU A 157 6.10 0.02 -8.76
N ALA A 158 6.08 -0.35 -7.48
CA ALA A 158 4.85 -0.62 -6.74
C ALA A 158 3.98 0.63 -6.59
N MET A 159 4.60 1.79 -6.38
CA MET A 159 3.91 3.08 -6.33
C MET A 159 3.30 3.42 -7.68
N ALA A 160 4.05 3.30 -8.77
CA ALA A 160 3.58 3.55 -10.13
C ALA A 160 2.37 2.67 -10.48
N GLN A 161 2.45 1.37 -10.26
CA GLN A 161 1.36 0.43 -10.51
C GLN A 161 0.09 0.78 -9.73
N LYS A 162 0.23 1.13 -8.45
CA LYS A 162 -0.88 1.53 -7.59
C LYS A 162 -1.52 2.85 -8.04
N MET A 163 -0.71 3.83 -8.46
CA MET A 163 -1.18 5.10 -9.00
C MET A 163 -1.95 4.90 -10.30
N ILE A 164 -1.39 4.16 -11.27
CA ILE A 164 -2.02 3.85 -12.55
C ILE A 164 -3.38 3.19 -12.31
N ARG A 165 -3.44 2.16 -11.46
CA ARG A 165 -4.69 1.46 -11.14
C ARG A 165 -5.75 2.42 -10.60
N ARG A 166 -5.40 3.31 -9.68
CA ARG A 166 -6.34 4.26 -9.08
C ARG A 166 -6.74 5.41 -10.00
N ALA A 167 -5.84 5.83 -10.88
CA ALA A 167 -6.10 6.89 -11.85
C ALA A 167 -6.94 6.44 -13.05
N ARG A 168 -7.21 5.15 -13.23
CA ARG A 168 -8.01 4.64 -14.38
C ARG A 168 -9.34 5.37 -14.56
N GLY A 169 -10.04 5.69 -13.46
CA GLY A 169 -11.30 6.42 -13.48
C GLY A 169 -11.19 7.88 -13.95
N THR A 170 -10.00 8.49 -13.88
CA THR A 170 -9.77 9.88 -14.33
C THR A 170 -9.53 9.98 -15.84
N GLY A 171 -9.27 8.85 -16.52
CA GLY A 171 -8.85 8.82 -17.91
C GLY A 171 -7.42 9.31 -18.15
N VAL A 172 -6.66 9.61 -17.12
CA VAL A 172 -5.23 9.95 -17.21
C VAL A 172 -4.43 8.65 -17.28
N VAL A 173 -3.76 8.43 -18.41
CA VAL A 173 -2.83 7.31 -18.61
C VAL A 173 -1.42 7.87 -18.77
N PRO A 174 -0.37 7.16 -18.32
CA PRO A 174 1.00 7.56 -18.61
C PRO A 174 1.20 7.66 -20.13
N ASP A 175 1.80 8.75 -20.59
CA ASP A 175 2.27 8.88 -21.98
C ASP A 175 3.58 8.08 -22.10
N VAL A 176 3.43 6.78 -22.23
CA VAL A 176 4.53 5.89 -22.58
C VAL A 176 4.45 5.74 -24.09
N GLY A 177 5.46 6.28 -24.81
CA GLY A 177 5.60 6.05 -26.25
C GLY A 177 5.46 4.57 -26.58
N PRO A 178 5.33 4.19 -27.87
CA PRO A 178 5.09 2.81 -28.24
C PRO A 178 6.23 1.91 -27.76
N VAL A 179 6.03 1.28 -26.61
CA VAL A 179 6.72 0.04 -26.28
C VAL A 179 6.03 -0.97 -27.18
N GLU A 180 6.59 -1.23 -28.36
CA GLU A 180 6.10 -2.32 -29.21
C GLU A 180 6.21 -3.60 -28.38
N PRO A 181 5.11 -4.22 -27.97
CA PRO A 181 5.17 -5.50 -27.32
C PRO A 181 5.43 -6.56 -28.40
N ALA A 182 6.67 -6.91 -28.59
CA ALA A 182 7.01 -8.24 -29.10
C ALA A 182 6.68 -9.33 -28.04
N MET A 183 5.70 -9.05 -27.15
CA MET A 183 5.40 -9.86 -25.99
C MET A 183 4.23 -10.79 -26.32
N SER A 184 4.53 -12.08 -26.48
CA SER A 184 3.54 -13.15 -26.46
C SER A 184 2.96 -13.26 -25.04
N ARG A 185 1.63 -13.50 -24.90
CA ARG A 185 0.98 -13.67 -23.59
C ARG A 185 1.54 -14.83 -22.75
N ASP A 186 2.21 -15.80 -23.37
CA ASP A 186 2.76 -16.99 -22.72
C ASP A 186 4.23 -16.83 -22.27
N GLY A 187 4.67 -15.62 -21.93
CA GLY A 187 6.03 -15.31 -21.48
C GLY A 187 6.18 -13.91 -20.91
N VAL A 188 5.07 -13.21 -20.70
CA VAL A 188 5.01 -11.78 -20.37
C VAL A 188 5.82 -11.41 -19.15
N ASP A 189 5.83 -12.24 -18.10
CA ASP A 189 6.48 -11.89 -16.84
C ASP A 189 8.01 -11.87 -16.96
N ASN A 190 8.58 -12.86 -17.65
CA ASN A 190 10.03 -12.92 -17.90
C ASN A 190 10.46 -11.83 -18.89
N ASP A 191 9.72 -11.65 -19.99
CA ASP A 191 10.03 -10.65 -21.00
C ASP A 191 9.96 -9.22 -20.44
N LEU A 192 8.99 -8.93 -19.57
CA LEU A 192 8.89 -7.62 -18.89
C LEU A 192 10.04 -7.40 -17.91
N GLY A 193 10.41 -8.42 -17.14
CA GLY A 193 11.56 -8.39 -16.24
C GLY A 193 12.85 -8.08 -16.99
N ASP A 194 13.07 -8.74 -18.12
CA ASP A 194 14.24 -8.53 -18.97
C ASP A 194 14.26 -7.12 -19.59
N VAL A 195 13.12 -6.59 -20.02
CA VAL A 195 13.01 -5.21 -20.51
C VAL A 195 13.33 -4.21 -19.40
N LEU A 196 12.80 -4.41 -18.19
CA LEU A 196 13.10 -3.55 -17.04
C LEU A 196 14.58 -3.62 -16.66
N MET A 197 15.19 -4.81 -16.67
CA MET A 197 16.64 -4.99 -16.44
C MET A 197 17.48 -4.30 -17.51
N ALA A 198 17.08 -4.36 -18.78
CA ALA A 198 17.75 -3.65 -19.85
C ALA A 198 17.69 -2.13 -19.68
N LEU A 199 16.54 -1.59 -19.26
CA LEU A 199 16.38 -0.16 -18.95
C LEU A 199 17.23 0.26 -17.76
N VAL A 200 17.27 -0.53 -16.70
CA VAL A 200 18.12 -0.28 -15.51
C VAL A 200 19.60 -0.32 -15.88
N SER A 201 20.03 -1.29 -16.70
CA SER A 201 21.41 -1.38 -17.21
C SER A 201 21.78 -0.17 -18.03
N TRP A 202 20.92 0.23 -18.97
CA TRP A 202 21.12 1.43 -19.77
C TRP A 202 21.21 2.69 -18.91
N ALA A 203 20.35 2.84 -17.91
CA ALA A 203 20.38 3.96 -16.97
C ALA A 203 21.72 4.02 -16.21
N ALA A 204 22.20 2.87 -15.73
CA ALA A 204 23.49 2.77 -15.04
C ALA A 204 24.67 3.15 -15.96
N ASP A 205 24.70 2.69 -17.21
CA ASP A 205 25.72 3.01 -18.20
C ASP A 205 25.76 4.52 -18.54
N ASN A 206 24.64 5.21 -18.36
CA ASN A 206 24.51 6.66 -18.58
C ASN A 206 24.56 7.50 -17.30
N GLY A 207 24.89 6.88 -16.15
CA GLY A 207 24.98 7.59 -14.85
C GLY A 207 23.62 8.07 -14.32
N VAL A 208 22.52 7.45 -14.74
CA VAL A 208 21.15 7.75 -14.29
C VAL A 208 20.71 6.71 -13.26
N ASP A 209 20.20 7.17 -12.11
CA ASP A 209 19.51 6.32 -11.15
C ASP A 209 18.11 5.99 -11.67
N ALA A 210 17.86 4.70 -11.99
CA ALA A 210 16.61 4.25 -12.60
C ALA A 210 15.42 4.37 -11.65
N GLU A 211 15.62 4.11 -10.35
CA GLU A 211 14.60 4.24 -9.31
C GLU A 211 14.21 5.71 -9.12
N ASP A 212 15.21 6.60 -9.06
CA ASP A 212 15.00 8.04 -8.92
C ASP A 212 14.36 8.64 -10.18
N ALA A 213 14.81 8.23 -11.36
CA ALA A 213 14.22 8.63 -12.63
C ALA A 213 12.74 8.23 -12.74
N LEU A 214 12.40 6.98 -12.36
CA LEU A 214 11.01 6.52 -12.33
C LEU A 214 10.21 7.22 -11.23
N ARG A 215 10.81 7.46 -10.08
CA ARG A 215 10.19 8.23 -8.99
C ARG A 215 9.82 9.64 -9.47
N GLY A 216 10.73 10.31 -10.18
CA GLY A 216 10.47 11.60 -10.81
C GLY A 216 9.32 11.56 -11.82
N ALA A 217 9.27 10.53 -12.68
CA ALA A 217 8.17 10.32 -13.64
C ALA A 217 6.82 10.08 -12.94
N VAL A 218 6.81 9.27 -11.89
CA VAL A 218 5.63 9.04 -11.05
C VAL A 218 5.15 10.34 -10.39
N GLY A 219 6.08 11.19 -9.94
CA GLY A 219 5.76 12.51 -9.38
C GLY A 219 5.07 13.42 -10.40
N ARG A 220 5.60 13.51 -11.62
CA ARG A 220 4.97 14.27 -12.71
C ARG A 220 3.58 13.73 -13.06
N TYR A 221 3.44 12.42 -13.20
CA TYR A 221 2.15 11.78 -13.46
C TYR A 221 1.13 12.05 -12.35
N SER A 222 1.56 11.98 -11.09
CA SER A 222 0.73 12.32 -9.94
C SER A 222 0.24 13.78 -10.00
N GLY A 223 1.13 14.70 -10.36
CA GLY A 223 0.80 16.12 -10.54
C GLY A 223 -0.25 16.32 -11.64
N LEU A 224 -0.11 15.64 -12.77
CA LEU A 224 -1.06 15.69 -13.87
C LEU A 224 -2.45 15.17 -13.45
N VAL A 225 -2.51 14.01 -12.78
CA VAL A 225 -3.78 13.44 -12.30
C VAL A 225 -4.48 14.41 -11.35
N ARG A 226 -3.77 15.00 -10.39
CA ARG A 226 -4.34 15.97 -9.44
C ARG A 226 -4.81 17.25 -10.12
N ALA A 227 -4.09 17.72 -11.13
CA ALA A 227 -4.50 18.89 -11.91
C ALA A 227 -5.79 18.63 -12.69
N VAL A 228 -5.91 17.46 -13.35
CA VAL A 228 -7.12 17.04 -14.07
C VAL A 228 -8.32 16.92 -13.12
N GLU A 229 -8.14 16.26 -11.98
CA GLU A 229 -9.18 16.11 -10.95
C GLU A 229 -9.62 17.49 -10.40
N GLY A 230 -8.65 18.38 -10.12
CA GLY A 230 -8.94 19.73 -9.62
C GLY A 230 -9.74 20.58 -10.62
N LEU A 231 -9.39 20.54 -11.90
CA LEU A 231 -10.14 21.25 -12.97
C LEU A 231 -11.56 20.70 -13.11
N ALA A 232 -11.75 19.39 -13.12
CA ALA A 232 -13.07 18.77 -13.23
C ALA A 232 -13.94 19.06 -12.00
N ALA A 233 -13.37 19.00 -10.80
CA ALA A 233 -14.07 19.31 -9.54
C ALA A 233 -14.53 20.78 -9.49
N ALA A 234 -13.72 21.72 -10.00
CA ALA A 234 -14.11 23.14 -10.08
C ALA A 234 -15.32 23.39 -10.99
N GLU A 235 -15.53 22.53 -11.99
CA GLU A 235 -16.70 22.55 -12.88
C GLU A 235 -17.83 21.60 -12.44
N GLY A 236 -17.67 20.89 -11.31
CA GLY A 236 -18.67 19.94 -10.79
C GLY A 236 -18.81 18.66 -11.63
N ILE A 237 -17.78 18.31 -12.40
CA ILE A 237 -17.77 17.14 -13.29
C ILE A 237 -17.19 15.93 -12.58
N ASP A 238 -17.93 14.82 -12.60
CA ASP A 238 -17.45 13.50 -12.15
C ASP A 238 -16.74 12.79 -13.32
N LEU A 239 -15.42 12.67 -13.23
CA LEU A 239 -14.59 12.02 -14.24
C LEU A 239 -14.84 10.51 -14.36
N ALA A 240 -15.38 9.86 -13.34
CA ALA A 240 -15.64 8.42 -13.38
C ALA A 240 -16.76 8.07 -14.39
N VAL A 241 -17.72 8.98 -14.56
CA VAL A 241 -18.88 8.81 -15.48
C VAL A 241 -18.80 9.70 -16.73
N ALA A 242 -17.80 10.60 -16.81
CA ALA A 242 -17.62 11.49 -17.96
C ALA A 242 -17.25 10.71 -19.23
N ASP A 243 -17.59 11.25 -20.38
CA ASP A 243 -17.19 10.70 -21.67
C ASP A 243 -15.69 10.98 -21.97
N GLU A 244 -15.14 10.29 -22.97
CA GLU A 244 -13.71 10.42 -23.32
C GLU A 244 -13.36 11.82 -23.83
N ALA A 245 -14.25 12.50 -24.52
CA ALA A 245 -14.00 13.85 -25.02
C ALA A 245 -13.84 14.84 -23.85
N THR A 246 -14.68 14.71 -22.83
CA THR A 246 -14.62 15.50 -21.60
C THR A 246 -13.31 15.24 -20.84
N ARG A 247 -12.94 13.98 -20.66
CA ARG A 247 -11.67 13.61 -20.02
C ARG A 247 -10.47 14.14 -20.80
N ALA A 248 -10.45 14.03 -22.13
CA ALA A 248 -9.38 14.54 -22.97
C ALA A 248 -9.23 16.07 -22.86
N ARG A 249 -10.33 16.80 -22.77
CA ARG A 249 -10.31 18.26 -22.56
C ARG A 249 -9.57 18.64 -21.28
N TYR A 250 -9.87 17.99 -20.16
CA TYR A 250 -9.19 18.28 -18.89
C TYR A 250 -7.72 17.89 -18.91
N ARG A 251 -7.36 16.77 -19.55
CA ARG A 251 -5.94 16.41 -19.74
C ARG A 251 -5.18 17.50 -20.48
N GLN A 252 -5.72 17.97 -21.60
CA GLN A 252 -5.07 19.03 -22.40
C GLN A 252 -4.95 20.35 -21.64
N GLN A 253 -5.92 20.73 -20.84
CA GLN A 253 -5.89 21.93 -20.00
C GLN A 253 -4.82 21.80 -18.90
N ALA A 254 -4.72 20.64 -18.25
CA ALA A 254 -3.73 20.37 -17.22
C ALA A 254 -2.30 20.39 -17.77
N ASP A 255 -2.03 19.78 -18.92
CA ASP A 255 -0.73 19.78 -19.58
C ASP A 255 -0.25 21.21 -19.93
N GLY A 256 -1.14 22.05 -20.44
CA GLY A 256 -0.83 23.47 -20.72
C GLY A 256 -0.50 24.29 -19.48
N SER A 257 -1.05 23.92 -18.32
CA SER A 257 -0.80 24.63 -17.05
C SER A 257 0.50 24.19 -16.36
N VAL A 258 0.94 22.96 -16.57
CA VAL A 258 2.21 22.41 -16.02
C VAL A 258 3.41 22.96 -16.81
N GLY A 259 3.32 23.00 -18.13
CA GLY A 259 4.40 23.50 -18.99
C GLY A 259 4.73 25.00 -18.82
N SER A 260 3.76 25.80 -18.34
CA SER A 260 3.97 27.25 -18.12
C SER A 260 4.70 27.59 -16.82
N ARG A 261 4.88 26.63 -15.89
CA ARG A 261 5.58 26.87 -14.61
C ARG A 261 7.09 26.59 -14.68
N GLU A 262 7.55 25.81 -15.65
CA GLU A 262 8.99 25.50 -15.82
C GLU A 262 9.77 26.57 -16.60
N THR A 263 9.09 27.48 -17.31
CA THR A 263 9.74 28.53 -18.12
C THR A 263 9.88 29.87 -17.41
N GLY A 264 9.54 29.95 -16.12
CA GLY A 264 9.51 31.17 -15.33
C GLY A 264 10.50 31.20 -14.18
N SER A 265 11.80 30.98 -14.43
CA SER A 265 12.86 31.47 -13.51
C SER A 265 13.94 32.17 -14.29
N PRO A 266 14.29 33.43 -13.87
CA PRO A 266 15.36 34.21 -14.48
C PRO A 266 16.73 33.63 -14.14
#